data_3b43ca52dfb98746b531155a22ed6430
#
_entry.id   3b43ca52dfb98746b531155a22ed6430
#
_cell.length_a   1.000
_cell.length_b   1.000
_cell.length_c   1.000
_cell.angle_alpha   90.00
_cell.angle_beta   90.00
_cell.angle_gamma   90.00
#
_symmetry.space_group_name_H-M   'P 1'
#
loop_
_entity.id
_entity.type
_entity.pdbx_description
1 polymer ?
#
loop_
_entity_poly.entity_id
_entity_poly.type
_entity_poly.pdbx_seq_one_letter_code
_entity_poly.pdbx_strand_id
1 'polypeptide(L)'
;MGLQNSKIMICKNIRLEKDYKNVLDYTESQMLTLCTNNAVASDSSYSFIRSERNVIKTGFSYNDALKCNYMAFQNPDYANKWFFAFIDDVEYANDGTCRIKYTIDEFSTWFDYWDVEPCFVIREHVRDDTIGLHTIPEGLECGEYIINSSGSIGSGYFEYTKMHVCIGTSYLPNNTPNMYTSNRRLGNVFSGTYYLVFQSYEDAAKFIKAYGQIGHVQDIQCLYMIPEALAAINSNTTWYTANLGDETGISFIPLHGSTGAINIDTNISIGIQTTLNGYTPKNNKLLCYPYNCLTISNNAGTMAEFRYEDFISNSPLFSLVGLQTPSCPMFIYPKNYKKDSTNYSGYSWGMSLAKIPQGSWNADMYTNWMTQNGVNILGMKIDAPTSHAIMGSLQTITAGITKQYSDIGSGIGNMFGAVQEMYRASMIPNHIGGQTTVGDITFAYDKIAPTYYKMSIRSEYAAIIDDWFNRFGYKINRVKTPDQSGRTYWNFVQIGSSEAIGFSNNNTRSVPATSMEIINSIYRNGVTIWHNHSNIGNYSLNNTIVS
;
A
#
# COMPACT_ATOMS: atom_id res chain seq x y z
N MET A 1 56.33 -11.51 41.56
CA MET A 1 55.38 -12.20 42.45
C MET A 1 54.17 -12.55 41.63
N GLY A 2 53.80 -13.84 41.52
CA GLY A 2 52.54 -14.24 40.90
C GLY A 2 51.38 -13.79 41.79
N LEU A 3 50.30 -13.29 41.18
CA LEU A 3 49.09 -12.94 41.89
C LEU A 3 48.46 -14.24 42.43
N GLN A 4 48.47 -14.41 43.73
CA GLN A 4 47.85 -15.57 44.39
C GLN A 4 46.33 -15.32 44.51
N ASN A 5 45.56 -16.41 44.41
CA ASN A 5 44.08 -16.44 44.56
C ASN A 5 43.26 -15.86 43.38
N SER A 6 43.76 -15.95 42.17
CA SER A 6 42.92 -15.79 40.97
C SER A 6 42.05 -17.05 40.77
N LYS A 7 40.94 -16.87 40.10
CA LYS A 7 40.08 -17.98 39.66
C LYS A 7 40.11 -18.07 38.15
N ILE A 8 40.13 -19.28 37.65
CA ILE A 8 40.07 -19.54 36.20
C ILE A 8 39.19 -20.75 35.92
N MET A 9 38.46 -20.71 34.82
CA MET A 9 37.72 -21.85 34.31
C MET A 9 37.78 -21.87 32.77
N ILE A 10 37.85 -23.06 32.22
CA ILE A 10 37.80 -23.30 30.77
C ILE A 10 36.52 -24.03 30.40
N CYS A 11 35.87 -23.56 29.37
CA CYS A 11 34.47 -23.92 29.02
C CYS A 11 34.40 -24.44 27.59
N LYS A 12 33.52 -25.42 27.38
CA LYS A 12 33.19 -25.95 26.06
C LYS A 12 31.81 -25.52 25.61
N ASN A 13 31.53 -25.63 24.32
CA ASN A 13 30.20 -25.43 23.75
C ASN A 13 29.59 -24.02 23.98
N ILE A 14 30.39 -23.00 24.20
CA ILE A 14 29.93 -21.63 24.19
C ILE A 14 29.78 -21.18 22.74
N ARG A 15 28.56 -20.75 22.38
CA ARG A 15 28.17 -20.41 20.98
C ARG A 15 28.50 -18.96 20.58
N LEU A 16 29.39 -18.32 21.30
CA LEU A 16 29.91 -16.99 21.00
C LEU A 16 31.16 -17.11 20.13
N GLU A 17 31.35 -16.18 19.19
CA GLU A 17 32.49 -16.14 18.28
C GLU A 17 33.10 -14.73 18.24
N LYS A 18 34.37 -14.65 17.85
CA LYS A 18 35.14 -13.38 17.79
C LYS A 18 34.67 -12.41 16.73
N ASP A 19 33.86 -12.84 15.80
CA ASP A 19 33.29 -11.98 14.76
C ASP A 19 32.14 -11.10 15.29
N TYR A 20 31.68 -11.37 16.50
CA TYR A 20 30.63 -10.64 17.22
C TYR A 20 29.33 -10.45 16.43
N LYS A 21 29.06 -11.33 15.45
CA LYS A 21 27.75 -11.30 14.79
C LYS A 21 26.62 -11.64 15.75
N ASN A 22 26.93 -12.47 16.76
CA ASN A 22 26.03 -12.89 17.81
C ASN A 22 26.63 -12.57 19.17
N VAL A 23 25.87 -11.91 20.02
CA VAL A 23 26.24 -11.59 21.40
C VAL A 23 25.13 -11.95 22.36
N LEU A 24 25.40 -11.98 23.67
CA LEU A 24 24.40 -12.20 24.70
C LEU A 24 24.21 -10.93 25.54
N ASP A 25 22.98 -10.63 25.90
CA ASP A 25 22.65 -9.56 26.87
C ASP A 25 22.75 -10.06 28.33
N TYR A 26 23.77 -10.79 28.62
CA TYR A 26 24.01 -11.37 29.94
C TYR A 26 24.88 -10.47 30.83
N THR A 27 24.40 -10.25 32.04
CA THR A 27 25.21 -9.65 33.12
C THR A 27 26.43 -10.51 33.44
N GLU A 28 27.43 -9.95 34.13
CA GLU A 28 28.60 -10.69 34.60
C GLU A 28 28.22 -11.96 35.36
N SER A 29 27.17 -11.88 36.20
CA SER A 29 26.66 -13.03 36.98
C SER A 29 26.04 -14.12 36.08
N GLN A 30 25.29 -13.74 35.06
CA GLN A 30 24.69 -14.68 34.11
C GLN A 30 25.73 -15.35 33.22
N MET A 31 26.72 -14.57 32.75
CA MET A 31 27.84 -15.11 31.99
C MET A 31 28.67 -16.07 32.83
N LEU A 32 28.94 -15.74 34.11
CA LEU A 32 29.61 -16.64 35.03
C LEU A 32 28.85 -17.94 35.25
N THR A 33 27.53 -17.86 35.39
CA THR A 33 26.66 -19.05 35.50
C THR A 33 26.75 -19.91 34.25
N LEU A 34 26.70 -19.29 33.05
CA LEU A 34 26.88 -19.98 31.79
C LEU A 34 28.22 -20.69 31.69
N CYS A 35 29.30 -20.02 32.07
CA CYS A 35 30.65 -20.60 32.09
C CYS A 35 30.75 -21.75 33.09
N THR A 36 30.20 -21.62 34.30
CA THR A 36 30.22 -22.66 35.33
C THR A 36 29.47 -23.91 34.86
N ASN A 37 28.30 -23.75 34.20
CA ASN A 37 27.53 -24.89 33.69
C ASN A 37 28.22 -25.62 32.53
N ASN A 38 29.12 -24.98 31.83
CA ASN A 38 29.86 -25.52 30.68
C ASN A 38 31.35 -25.75 30.98
N ALA A 39 31.76 -25.62 32.25
CA ALA A 39 33.16 -25.77 32.64
C ALA A 39 33.65 -27.22 32.48
N VAL A 40 34.80 -27.38 31.84
CA VAL A 40 35.53 -28.65 31.73
C VAL A 40 36.54 -28.79 32.87
N ALA A 41 37.19 -27.69 33.23
CA ALA A 41 38.11 -27.60 34.32
C ALA A 41 38.06 -26.21 34.95
N SER A 42 38.30 -26.11 36.27
CA SER A 42 38.35 -24.86 37.01
C SER A 42 39.39 -24.93 38.13
N ASP A 43 40.00 -23.81 38.45
CA ASP A 43 40.90 -23.64 39.57
C ASP A 43 40.52 -22.35 40.33
N SER A 44 40.34 -22.45 41.64
CA SER A 44 39.91 -21.35 42.50
C SER A 44 41.09 -20.70 43.29
N SER A 45 42.28 -21.29 43.20
CA SER A 45 43.50 -20.81 43.87
C SER A 45 44.64 -20.60 42.87
N TYR A 46 44.30 -20.22 41.65
CA TYR A 46 45.23 -20.10 40.56
C TYR A 46 46.20 -18.94 40.77
N SER A 47 47.49 -19.19 40.49
CA SER A 47 48.49 -18.14 40.45
C SER A 47 48.65 -17.63 39.02
N PHE A 48 48.16 -16.42 38.75
CA PHE A 48 48.17 -15.85 37.40
C PHE A 48 49.61 -15.53 36.98
N ILE A 49 50.16 -16.32 36.06
CA ILE A 49 51.46 -16.10 35.45
C ILE A 49 51.26 -15.69 34.01
N ARG A 50 51.43 -14.40 33.73
CA ARG A 50 51.44 -13.87 32.37
C ARG A 50 52.83 -14.17 31.76
N SER A 51 52.89 -15.11 30.83
CA SER A 51 54.13 -15.39 30.09
C SER A 51 54.34 -14.41 28.93
N GLU A 52 53.28 -14.06 28.24
CA GLU A 52 53.26 -13.15 27.09
C GLU A 52 51.94 -12.40 27.06
N ARG A 53 51.79 -11.43 26.13
CA ARG A 53 50.49 -10.75 25.93
C ARG A 53 49.44 -11.75 25.45
N ASN A 54 48.31 -11.85 26.15
CA ASN A 54 47.20 -12.74 25.84
C ASN A 54 47.56 -14.25 25.84
N VAL A 55 48.58 -14.63 26.59
CA VAL A 55 48.94 -16.03 26.82
C VAL A 55 49.00 -16.29 28.32
N ILE A 56 48.32 -17.33 28.75
CA ILE A 56 48.25 -17.77 30.15
C ILE A 56 48.74 -19.21 30.22
N LYS A 57 49.59 -19.50 31.21
CA LYS A 57 50.02 -20.86 31.51
C LYS A 57 49.11 -21.43 32.59
N THR A 58 48.50 -22.58 32.34
CA THR A 58 47.55 -23.23 33.26
C THR A 58 48.00 -24.60 33.69
N GLY A 59 47.53 -25.06 34.85
CA GLY A 59 47.70 -26.43 35.34
C GLY A 59 46.62 -27.39 34.81
N PHE A 60 45.99 -27.10 33.69
CA PHE A 60 44.99 -27.98 33.08
C PHE A 60 45.64 -28.94 32.10
N SER A 61 45.03 -30.12 31.97
CA SER A 61 45.41 -31.09 30.94
C SER A 61 45.23 -30.48 29.54
N TYR A 62 46.22 -30.70 28.68
CA TYR A 62 46.18 -30.29 27.29
C TYR A 62 44.93 -30.85 26.56
N ASN A 63 44.60 -32.13 26.81
CA ASN A 63 43.46 -32.78 26.21
C ASN A 63 42.10 -32.18 26.64
N ASP A 64 42.02 -31.63 27.84
CA ASP A 64 40.80 -30.98 28.30
C ASP A 64 40.72 -29.56 27.78
N ALA A 65 41.83 -28.83 27.72
CA ALA A 65 41.88 -27.50 27.16
C ALA A 65 41.54 -27.47 25.66
N LEU A 66 41.96 -28.50 24.88
CA LEU A 66 41.61 -28.62 23.46
C LEU A 66 40.09 -28.76 23.17
N LYS A 67 39.33 -29.21 24.15
CA LYS A 67 37.87 -29.33 24.01
C LYS A 67 37.14 -28.02 24.24
N CYS A 68 37.85 -27.01 24.75
CA CYS A 68 37.32 -25.75 25.21
C CYS A 68 37.47 -24.66 24.15
N ASN A 69 36.48 -23.83 23.99
CA ASN A 69 36.48 -22.70 23.08
C ASN A 69 36.37 -21.35 23.80
N TYR A 70 36.13 -21.37 25.10
CA TYR A 70 35.90 -20.17 25.90
C TYR A 70 36.50 -20.32 27.30
N MET A 71 36.83 -19.20 27.94
CA MET A 71 37.34 -19.19 29.29
C MET A 71 36.85 -17.99 30.07
N ALA A 72 36.78 -18.12 31.40
CA ALA A 72 36.55 -17.03 32.31
C ALA A 72 37.65 -17.03 33.38
N PHE A 73 38.17 -15.86 33.73
CA PHE A 73 39.16 -15.71 34.77
C PHE A 73 38.93 -14.43 35.57
N GLN A 74 39.33 -14.47 36.83
CA GLN A 74 39.23 -13.37 37.78
C GLN A 74 40.61 -12.82 38.08
N ASN A 75 40.74 -11.48 38.11
CA ASN A 75 42.01 -10.84 38.44
C ASN A 75 41.85 -9.97 39.70
N PRO A 76 42.58 -10.25 40.81
CA PRO A 76 42.51 -9.47 42.02
C PRO A 76 42.93 -8.00 41.85
N ASP A 77 43.81 -7.69 40.91
CA ASP A 77 44.23 -6.31 40.63
C ASP A 77 43.13 -5.45 40.01
N TYR A 78 42.11 -6.11 39.46
CA TYR A 78 40.88 -5.45 38.94
C TYR A 78 39.70 -5.64 39.91
N ALA A 79 39.94 -5.56 41.21
CA ALA A 79 38.93 -5.69 42.25
C ALA A 79 38.04 -6.95 42.08
N ASN A 80 38.70 -8.07 41.75
CA ASN A 80 38.04 -9.36 41.49
C ASN A 80 37.02 -9.38 40.35
N LYS A 81 37.16 -8.50 39.35
CA LYS A 81 36.35 -8.54 38.15
C LYS A 81 36.57 -9.83 37.36
N TRP A 82 35.53 -10.41 36.84
CA TRP A 82 35.59 -11.50 35.87
C TRP A 82 35.87 -10.96 34.48
N PHE A 83 36.80 -11.61 33.80
CA PHE A 83 37.09 -11.43 32.39
C PHE A 83 36.66 -12.67 31.63
N PHE A 84 35.97 -12.46 30.50
CA PHE A 84 35.55 -13.51 29.59
C PHE A 84 36.42 -13.45 28.33
N ALA A 85 36.80 -14.61 27.78
CA ALA A 85 37.71 -14.64 26.65
C ALA A 85 37.48 -15.86 25.75
N PHE A 86 37.69 -15.66 24.47
CA PHE A 86 37.76 -16.72 23.48
C PHE A 86 39.12 -17.43 23.57
N ILE A 87 39.12 -18.76 23.51
CA ILE A 87 40.35 -19.55 23.39
C ILE A 87 40.75 -19.56 21.93
N ASP A 88 41.93 -19.05 21.62
CA ASP A 88 42.47 -18.95 20.27
C ASP A 88 43.26 -20.18 19.87
N ASP A 89 44.13 -20.60 20.80
CA ASP A 89 45.04 -21.72 20.59
C ASP A 89 45.46 -22.33 21.94
N VAL A 90 45.79 -23.59 21.93
CA VAL A 90 46.29 -24.34 23.11
C VAL A 90 47.58 -25.03 22.75
N GLU A 91 48.65 -24.64 23.44
CA GLU A 91 49.98 -25.23 23.27
C GLU A 91 50.29 -26.22 24.40
N TYR A 92 50.81 -27.38 24.05
CA TYR A 92 51.30 -28.37 25.00
C TYR A 92 52.57 -27.87 25.68
N ALA A 93 52.61 -27.89 26.99
CA ALA A 93 53.82 -27.54 27.75
C ALA A 93 54.44 -28.78 28.41
N ASN A 94 53.64 -29.58 29.11
CA ASN A 94 53.98 -30.89 29.69
C ASN A 94 52.68 -31.64 30.12
N ASP A 95 52.85 -32.83 30.69
CA ASP A 95 51.74 -33.61 31.25
C ASP A 95 51.10 -32.85 32.43
N GLY A 96 49.94 -32.27 32.23
CA GLY A 96 49.22 -31.51 33.26
C GLY A 96 49.44 -30.00 33.20
N THR A 97 50.14 -29.48 32.17
CA THR A 97 50.27 -28.04 31.97
C THR A 97 50.15 -27.68 30.52
N CYS A 98 49.36 -26.65 30.22
CA CYS A 98 49.24 -26.10 28.86
C CYS A 98 49.35 -24.58 28.87
N ARG A 99 49.62 -24.01 27.70
CA ARG A 99 49.52 -22.56 27.46
C ARG A 99 48.29 -22.31 26.62
N ILE A 100 47.47 -21.37 27.05
CA ILE A 100 46.27 -20.96 26.36
C ILE A 100 46.48 -19.54 25.84
N LYS A 101 46.41 -19.40 24.51
CA LYS A 101 46.33 -18.10 23.87
C LYS A 101 44.87 -17.71 23.78
N TYR A 102 44.55 -16.46 24.12
CA TYR A 102 43.18 -16.02 24.21
C TYR A 102 42.97 -14.59 23.72
N THR A 103 41.75 -14.27 23.32
CA THR A 103 41.29 -12.91 23.02
C THR A 103 40.15 -12.56 23.97
N ILE A 104 40.25 -11.41 24.65
CA ILE A 104 39.18 -10.95 25.55
C ILE A 104 37.88 -10.77 24.75
N ASP A 105 36.77 -11.30 25.26
CA ASP A 105 35.44 -10.95 24.82
C ASP A 105 35.05 -9.62 25.47
N GLU A 106 35.26 -8.55 24.74
CA GLU A 106 35.07 -7.18 25.24
C GLU A 106 33.59 -6.90 25.50
N PHE A 107 32.69 -7.45 24.69
CA PHE A 107 31.24 -7.26 24.86
C PHE A 107 30.77 -7.86 26.19
N SER A 108 31.00 -9.16 26.41
CA SER A 108 30.55 -9.84 27.61
C SER A 108 31.32 -9.40 28.87
N THR A 109 32.59 -9.03 28.73
CA THR A 109 33.42 -8.57 29.88
C THR A 109 32.95 -7.24 30.44
N TRP A 110 32.50 -6.33 29.57
CA TRP A 110 32.15 -4.96 29.98
C TRP A 110 30.65 -4.67 29.94
N PHE A 111 29.78 -5.64 29.71
CA PHE A 111 28.35 -5.46 29.51
C PHE A 111 27.69 -4.63 30.62
N ASP A 112 28.01 -4.83 31.87
CA ASP A 112 27.43 -4.11 33.02
C ASP A 112 28.03 -2.69 33.25
N TYR A 113 28.92 -2.20 32.37
CA TYR A 113 29.68 -0.98 32.57
C TYR A 113 29.46 0.09 31.52
N TRP A 114 28.60 -0.13 30.57
CA TRP A 114 28.21 0.84 29.55
C TRP A 114 26.71 0.79 29.30
N ASP A 115 26.17 1.90 28.86
CA ASP A 115 24.75 2.04 28.49
C ASP A 115 24.59 2.46 27.04
N VAL A 116 23.41 2.22 26.49
CA VAL A 116 23.05 2.61 25.14
C VAL A 116 22.42 3.98 25.17
N GLU A 117 23.10 4.97 24.63
CA GLU A 117 22.62 6.34 24.49
C GLU A 117 21.99 6.60 23.10
N PRO A 118 21.24 7.72 22.94
CA PRO A 118 20.74 8.11 21.64
C PRO A 118 21.84 8.27 20.61
N CYS A 119 21.77 7.51 19.53
CA CYS A 119 22.71 7.54 18.42
C CYS A 119 21.97 7.39 17.08
N PHE A 120 22.66 7.57 15.96
CA PHE A 120 22.04 7.37 14.65
C PHE A 120 21.88 5.88 14.36
N VAL A 121 20.66 5.39 14.49
CA VAL A 121 20.32 3.98 14.22
C VAL A 121 20.04 3.80 12.73
N ILE A 122 20.81 2.96 12.07
CA ILE A 122 20.62 2.59 10.66
C ILE A 122 19.50 1.57 10.57
N ARG A 123 19.58 0.49 11.39
CA ARG A 123 18.66 -0.66 11.35
C ARG A 123 18.51 -1.26 12.74
N GLU A 124 17.30 -1.65 13.08
CA GLU A 124 17.01 -2.38 14.31
C GLU A 124 15.70 -3.15 14.24
N HIS A 125 15.49 -4.07 15.18
CA HIS A 125 14.16 -4.56 15.51
C HIS A 125 13.36 -3.48 16.24
N VAL A 126 12.11 -3.33 15.84
CA VAL A 126 11.22 -2.34 16.44
C VAL A 126 10.29 -2.99 17.46
N ARG A 127 9.96 -2.24 18.50
CA ARG A 127 8.98 -2.65 19.52
C ARG A 127 7.55 -2.37 19.09
N ASP A 128 7.32 -1.34 18.31
CA ASP A 128 6.02 -1.01 17.73
C ASP A 128 6.06 -1.26 16.23
N ASP A 129 5.31 -2.27 15.79
CA ASP A 129 5.20 -2.68 14.39
C ASP A 129 3.84 -2.28 13.77
N THR A 130 3.25 -1.19 14.25
CA THR A 130 2.02 -0.66 13.67
C THR A 130 2.22 -0.34 12.18
N ILE A 131 1.28 -0.78 11.34
CA ILE A 131 1.32 -0.55 9.89
C ILE A 131 1.47 0.93 9.59
N GLY A 132 2.47 1.30 8.80
CA GLY A 132 2.74 2.67 8.38
C GLY A 132 3.68 3.47 9.27
N LEU A 133 4.22 2.89 10.37
CA LEU A 133 5.25 3.56 11.17
C LEU A 133 6.65 3.46 10.54
N HIS A 134 6.93 2.38 9.83
CA HIS A 134 8.27 2.05 9.33
C HIS A 134 8.29 1.95 7.80
N THR A 135 8.10 3.09 7.11
CA THR A 135 7.93 3.14 5.65
C THR A 135 9.20 3.44 4.86
N ILE A 136 10.37 3.52 5.52
CA ILE A 136 11.65 3.78 4.83
C ILE A 136 11.94 2.63 3.86
N PRO A 137 12.18 2.92 2.55
CA PRO A 137 12.46 1.90 1.55
C PRO A 137 13.71 1.08 1.89
N GLU A 138 13.63 -0.23 1.70
CA GLU A 138 14.71 -1.16 2.02
C GLU A 138 15.66 -1.42 0.84
N GLY A 139 15.20 -1.19 -0.39
CA GLY A 139 15.96 -1.52 -1.60
C GLY A 139 16.08 -3.02 -1.85
N LEU A 140 15.15 -3.83 -1.30
CA LEU A 140 15.09 -5.26 -1.53
C LEU A 140 14.36 -5.56 -2.84
N GLU A 141 14.76 -6.65 -3.50
CA GLU A 141 14.10 -7.10 -4.72
C GLU A 141 12.72 -7.67 -4.40
N CYS A 142 11.70 -7.08 -5.02
CA CYS A 142 10.29 -7.44 -4.79
C CYS A 142 9.72 -8.39 -5.84
N GLY A 143 10.42 -8.60 -6.96
CA GLY A 143 9.90 -9.33 -8.10
C GLY A 143 8.72 -8.63 -8.77
N GLU A 144 7.86 -9.40 -9.42
CA GLU A 144 6.67 -8.90 -10.08
C GLU A 144 5.47 -8.84 -9.13
N TYR A 145 4.61 -7.82 -9.32
CA TYR A 145 3.35 -7.74 -8.61
C TYR A 145 2.32 -8.68 -9.17
N ILE A 146 1.49 -9.19 -8.28
CA ILE A 146 0.31 -9.98 -8.63
C ILE A 146 -0.96 -9.35 -8.08
N ILE A 147 -2.08 -9.66 -8.72
CA ILE A 147 -3.40 -9.26 -8.26
C ILE A 147 -3.92 -10.37 -7.34
N ASN A 148 -4.11 -10.05 -6.06
CA ASN A 148 -4.69 -10.99 -5.09
C ASN A 148 -6.21 -10.99 -5.13
N SER A 149 -6.81 -9.84 -5.32
CA SER A 149 -8.25 -9.68 -5.48
C SER A 149 -8.57 -8.40 -6.24
N SER A 150 -9.73 -8.38 -6.86
CA SER A 150 -10.26 -7.22 -7.55
C SER A 150 -11.74 -7.07 -7.27
N GLY A 151 -12.26 -5.88 -7.48
CA GLY A 151 -13.68 -5.61 -7.39
C GLY A 151 -14.03 -4.28 -8.07
N SER A 152 -15.29 -4.11 -8.40
CA SER A 152 -15.79 -2.88 -9.00
C SER A 152 -16.22 -1.89 -7.93
N ILE A 153 -15.95 -0.61 -8.16
CA ILE A 153 -16.33 0.48 -7.27
C ILE A 153 -17.64 1.08 -7.78
N GLY A 154 -18.69 1.01 -6.97
CA GLY A 154 -19.97 1.62 -7.32
C GLY A 154 -20.68 0.94 -8.51
N SER A 155 -20.44 -0.34 -8.77
CA SER A 155 -21.06 -1.08 -9.89
C SER A 155 -22.58 -0.98 -9.91
N GLY A 156 -23.22 -0.95 -8.75
CA GLY A 156 -24.67 -0.82 -8.66
C GLY A 156 -25.25 0.50 -9.18
N TYR A 157 -24.42 1.52 -9.39
CA TYR A 157 -24.84 2.81 -9.96
C TYR A 157 -24.72 2.88 -11.49
N PHE A 158 -23.97 1.96 -12.10
CA PHE A 158 -23.57 2.01 -13.51
C PHE A 158 -24.06 0.81 -14.33
N GLU A 159 -25.10 0.15 -13.87
CA GLU A 159 -25.76 -0.87 -14.66
C GLU A 159 -26.45 -0.23 -15.86
N TYR A 160 -26.38 -0.88 -17.01
CA TYR A 160 -27.00 -0.38 -18.24
C TYR A 160 -28.49 -0.08 -18.05
N THR A 161 -29.19 -0.89 -17.28
CA THR A 161 -30.62 -0.73 -16.95
C THR A 161 -30.92 0.54 -16.15
N LYS A 162 -29.88 1.18 -15.57
CA LYS A 162 -29.98 2.42 -14.82
C LYS A 162 -29.44 3.63 -15.58
N MET A 163 -29.32 3.51 -16.88
CA MET A 163 -28.96 4.60 -17.78
C MET A 163 -30.20 5.16 -18.47
N HIS A 164 -30.29 6.46 -18.48
CA HIS A 164 -31.38 7.20 -19.17
C HIS A 164 -30.80 8.06 -20.27
N VAL A 165 -31.64 8.37 -21.27
CA VAL A 165 -31.28 9.35 -22.30
C VAL A 165 -31.59 10.74 -21.78
N CYS A 166 -30.64 11.65 -21.94
CA CYS A 166 -30.79 13.06 -21.68
C CYS A 166 -30.74 13.83 -23.02
N ILE A 167 -31.73 14.61 -23.29
CA ILE A 167 -31.81 15.49 -24.47
C ILE A 167 -31.75 16.93 -24.01
N GLY A 168 -30.76 17.68 -24.54
CA GLY A 168 -30.68 19.13 -24.39
C GLY A 168 -31.45 19.81 -25.55
N THR A 169 -32.39 20.68 -25.23
CA THR A 169 -33.17 21.41 -26.23
C THR A 169 -33.28 22.89 -25.91
N SER A 170 -33.28 23.76 -26.93
CA SER A 170 -33.50 25.21 -26.77
C SER A 170 -34.97 25.58 -26.73
N TYR A 171 -35.86 24.72 -27.21
CA TYR A 171 -37.31 24.92 -27.27
C TYR A 171 -38.02 23.95 -26.31
N LEU A 172 -39.05 24.45 -25.61
CA LEU A 172 -40.01 23.62 -24.87
C LEU A 172 -41.41 23.91 -25.39
N PRO A 173 -42.24 22.86 -25.63
CA PRO A 173 -43.63 23.04 -26.04
C PRO A 173 -44.43 23.85 -25.01
N ASN A 174 -45.41 24.62 -25.48
CA ASN A 174 -46.21 25.55 -24.66
C ASN A 174 -46.97 24.90 -23.49
N ASN A 175 -47.23 23.61 -23.53
CA ASN A 175 -47.92 22.86 -22.47
C ASN A 175 -46.98 22.24 -21.45
N THR A 176 -45.67 22.53 -21.50
CA THR A 176 -44.70 22.05 -20.51
C THR A 176 -44.88 22.80 -19.18
N PRO A 177 -44.95 22.11 -18.05
CA PRO A 177 -45.12 22.76 -16.74
C PRO A 177 -44.06 23.82 -16.45
N ASN A 178 -44.45 24.90 -15.77
CA ASN A 178 -43.56 26.04 -15.48
C ASN A 178 -42.27 25.67 -14.74
N MET A 179 -42.26 24.58 -13.99
CA MET A 179 -41.04 24.09 -13.32
C MET A 179 -39.91 23.76 -14.30
N TYR A 180 -40.23 23.47 -15.56
CA TYR A 180 -39.25 23.15 -16.59
C TYR A 180 -38.71 24.39 -17.31
N THR A 181 -39.43 25.51 -17.22
CA THR A 181 -39.06 26.75 -17.95
C THR A 181 -37.95 27.53 -17.28
N SER A 182 -37.70 27.33 -15.98
CA SER A 182 -36.68 28.04 -15.23
C SER A 182 -35.30 27.39 -15.22
N ASN A 183 -35.17 26.13 -15.68
CA ASN A 183 -33.98 25.33 -15.55
C ASN A 183 -33.12 25.29 -16.83
N ARG A 184 -32.52 26.44 -17.17
CA ARG A 184 -31.48 26.53 -18.22
C ARG A 184 -30.07 26.53 -17.65
N ARG A 185 -29.90 25.97 -16.48
CA ARG A 185 -28.58 25.88 -15.82
C ARG A 185 -28.14 24.45 -15.72
N LEU A 186 -26.87 24.23 -16.02
CA LEU A 186 -26.19 22.96 -15.82
C LEU A 186 -24.87 23.24 -15.08
N GLY A 187 -24.66 22.60 -13.93
CA GLY A 187 -23.48 22.85 -13.11
C GLY A 187 -23.33 24.33 -12.72
N ASN A 188 -24.42 25.03 -12.37
CA ASN A 188 -24.50 26.47 -12.09
C ASN A 188 -24.20 27.41 -13.27
N VAL A 189 -23.93 26.86 -14.46
CA VAL A 189 -23.71 27.66 -15.65
C VAL A 189 -25.01 27.77 -16.45
N PHE A 190 -25.38 28.99 -16.82
CA PHE A 190 -26.50 29.22 -17.71
C PHE A 190 -26.11 28.79 -19.13
N SER A 191 -26.77 27.75 -19.64
CA SER A 191 -26.49 27.17 -20.96
C SER A 191 -27.47 27.59 -22.06
N GLY A 192 -28.63 28.19 -21.68
CA GLY A 192 -29.69 28.48 -22.60
C GLY A 192 -30.52 27.26 -23.05
N THR A 193 -30.12 26.09 -22.61
CA THR A 193 -30.68 24.78 -23.03
C THR A 193 -31.44 24.15 -21.88
N TYR A 194 -32.58 23.54 -22.18
CA TYR A 194 -33.34 22.70 -21.26
C TYR A 194 -32.86 21.27 -21.39
N TYR A 195 -32.50 20.64 -20.28
CA TYR A 195 -32.07 19.25 -20.25
C TYR A 195 -33.19 18.37 -19.73
N LEU A 196 -33.66 17.43 -20.57
CA LEU A 196 -34.76 16.52 -20.28
C LEU A 196 -34.23 15.09 -20.21
N VAL A 197 -34.50 14.41 -19.11
CA VAL A 197 -34.18 12.99 -18.94
C VAL A 197 -35.42 12.17 -19.18
N PHE A 198 -35.33 11.18 -20.05
CA PHE A 198 -36.47 10.35 -20.48
C PHE A 198 -36.52 9.05 -19.68
N GLN A 199 -37.76 8.62 -19.37
CA GLN A 199 -38.00 7.40 -18.61
C GLN A 199 -37.50 6.16 -19.37
N SER A 200 -37.69 6.14 -20.68
CA SER A 200 -37.24 5.06 -21.53
C SER A 200 -36.58 5.56 -22.82
N TYR A 201 -35.89 4.68 -23.50
CA TYR A 201 -35.34 4.96 -24.84
C TYR A 201 -36.46 5.24 -25.87
N GLU A 202 -37.62 4.56 -25.72
CA GLU A 202 -38.78 4.77 -26.56
C GLU A 202 -39.36 6.18 -26.38
N ASP A 203 -39.45 6.69 -25.16
CA ASP A 203 -39.90 8.06 -24.88
C ASP A 203 -38.97 9.09 -25.52
N ALA A 204 -37.64 8.88 -25.43
CA ALA A 204 -36.68 9.75 -26.11
C ALA A 204 -36.84 9.73 -27.63
N ALA A 205 -37.07 8.56 -28.22
CA ALA A 205 -37.32 8.41 -29.64
C ALA A 205 -38.62 9.09 -30.07
N LYS A 206 -39.75 8.89 -29.33
CA LYS A 206 -41.01 9.59 -29.53
C LYS A 206 -40.85 11.11 -29.46
N PHE A 207 -40.10 11.60 -28.50
CA PHE A 207 -39.82 13.03 -28.34
C PHE A 207 -39.11 13.62 -29.56
N ILE A 208 -38.07 12.98 -30.06
CA ILE A 208 -37.33 13.44 -31.24
C ILE A 208 -38.23 13.40 -32.47
N LYS A 209 -39.04 12.34 -32.64
CA LYS A 209 -40.02 12.23 -33.73
C LYS A 209 -41.05 13.36 -33.68
N ALA A 210 -41.61 13.63 -32.50
CA ALA A 210 -42.55 14.72 -32.29
C ALA A 210 -41.92 16.09 -32.64
N TYR A 211 -40.67 16.31 -32.28
CA TYR A 211 -39.93 17.53 -32.65
C TYR A 211 -39.74 17.66 -34.16
N GLY A 212 -39.60 16.54 -34.86
CA GLY A 212 -39.63 16.50 -36.32
C GLY A 212 -40.98 16.96 -36.88
N GLN A 213 -42.09 16.48 -36.32
CA GLN A 213 -43.46 16.80 -36.74
C GLN A 213 -43.81 18.27 -36.50
N ILE A 214 -43.40 18.86 -35.38
CA ILE A 214 -43.67 20.26 -35.03
C ILE A 214 -42.63 21.25 -35.57
N GLY A 215 -41.62 20.78 -36.31
CA GLY A 215 -40.62 21.63 -36.97
C GLY A 215 -39.55 22.19 -36.05
N HIS A 216 -39.26 21.53 -34.94
CA HIS A 216 -38.30 21.97 -33.90
C HIS A 216 -37.09 21.05 -33.73
N VAL A 217 -36.74 20.21 -34.71
CA VAL A 217 -35.56 19.30 -34.61
C VAL A 217 -34.27 20.07 -34.45
N GLN A 218 -34.12 21.23 -35.07
CA GLN A 218 -32.96 22.11 -34.95
C GLN A 218 -32.74 22.63 -33.52
N ASP A 219 -33.76 22.58 -32.68
CA ASP A 219 -33.68 22.99 -31.28
C ASP A 219 -33.05 21.94 -30.37
N ILE A 220 -32.86 20.72 -30.86
CA ILE A 220 -32.11 19.66 -30.13
C ILE A 220 -30.62 20.00 -30.20
N GLN A 221 -30.05 20.34 -29.06
CA GLN A 221 -28.65 20.80 -28.96
C GLN A 221 -27.67 19.67 -28.65
N CYS A 222 -28.10 18.67 -27.85
CA CYS A 222 -27.28 17.53 -27.51
C CYS A 222 -28.14 16.32 -27.11
N LEU A 223 -27.50 15.15 -27.21
CA LEU A 223 -28.04 13.86 -26.78
C LEU A 223 -26.94 13.09 -26.08
N TYR A 224 -27.21 12.61 -24.89
CA TYR A 224 -26.25 11.81 -24.14
C TYR A 224 -26.95 10.89 -23.16
N MET A 225 -26.20 9.92 -22.61
CA MET A 225 -26.70 9.02 -21.57
C MET A 225 -26.30 9.53 -20.19
N ILE A 226 -27.19 9.40 -19.21
CA ILE A 226 -26.98 9.81 -17.83
C ILE A 226 -27.41 8.68 -16.88
N PRO A 227 -26.56 8.32 -15.89
CA PRO A 227 -26.97 7.39 -14.84
C PRO A 227 -28.06 7.95 -13.94
N GLU A 228 -28.96 7.10 -13.45
CA GLU A 228 -30.00 7.45 -12.47
C GLU A 228 -29.44 8.24 -11.29
N ALA A 229 -28.29 7.82 -10.77
CA ALA A 229 -27.64 8.46 -9.64
C ALA A 229 -27.28 9.93 -9.91
N LEU A 230 -26.90 10.27 -11.15
CA LEU A 230 -26.62 11.66 -11.55
C LEU A 230 -27.89 12.44 -11.88
N ALA A 231 -28.91 11.79 -12.41
CA ALA A 231 -30.19 12.41 -12.71
C ALA A 231 -31.09 12.54 -11.47
N ALA A 232 -30.66 12.06 -10.30
CA ALA A 232 -31.42 11.98 -9.06
C ALA A 232 -32.72 11.19 -9.21
N ILE A 233 -32.73 10.19 -10.07
CA ILE A 233 -33.85 9.29 -10.31
C ILE A 233 -33.86 8.18 -9.26
N ASN A 234 -35.01 7.92 -8.69
CA ASN A 234 -35.25 6.84 -7.75
C ASN A 234 -36.67 6.30 -7.88
N SER A 235 -37.05 5.31 -7.11
CA SER A 235 -38.39 4.68 -7.12
C SER A 235 -39.55 5.64 -6.88
N ASN A 236 -39.32 6.81 -6.30
CA ASN A 236 -40.33 7.83 -5.98
C ASN A 236 -40.33 8.96 -7.01
N THR A 237 -39.57 8.86 -8.10
CA THR A 237 -39.50 9.88 -9.13
C THR A 237 -40.84 9.95 -9.88
N THR A 238 -41.45 11.13 -9.86
CA THR A 238 -42.68 11.39 -10.62
C THR A 238 -42.32 11.86 -12.01
N TRP A 239 -42.65 11.06 -13.00
CA TRP A 239 -42.43 11.36 -14.41
C TRP A 239 -43.53 12.27 -14.92
N TYR A 240 -43.15 13.29 -15.65
CA TYR A 240 -44.10 14.10 -16.42
C TYR A 240 -44.39 13.41 -17.74
N THR A 241 -45.68 13.33 -18.11
CA THR A 241 -46.13 12.72 -19.36
C THR A 241 -46.72 13.78 -20.28
N ALA A 242 -46.22 13.88 -21.50
CA ALA A 242 -46.68 14.82 -22.52
C ALA A 242 -47.13 14.11 -23.78
N ASN A 243 -48.04 14.79 -24.51
CA ASN A 243 -48.39 14.47 -25.89
C ASN A 243 -47.82 15.59 -26.77
N LEU A 244 -47.05 15.25 -27.79
CA LEU A 244 -46.38 16.20 -28.67
C LEU A 244 -46.54 15.75 -30.14
N GLY A 245 -47.03 16.63 -31.01
CA GLY A 245 -47.35 16.23 -32.38
C GLY A 245 -48.33 15.06 -32.38
N ASP A 246 -48.05 14.01 -33.13
CA ASP A 246 -48.84 12.77 -33.15
C ASP A 246 -48.42 11.76 -32.08
N GLU A 247 -47.35 12.04 -31.33
CA GLU A 247 -46.85 11.12 -30.31
C GLU A 247 -47.51 11.36 -28.96
N THR A 248 -47.91 10.27 -28.30
CA THR A 248 -48.58 10.27 -27.00
C THR A 248 -47.81 9.54 -25.93
N GLY A 249 -47.99 9.99 -24.68
CA GLY A 249 -47.46 9.29 -23.52
C GLY A 249 -45.93 9.39 -23.36
N ILE A 250 -45.32 10.48 -23.80
CA ILE A 250 -43.86 10.70 -23.65
C ILE A 250 -43.54 11.08 -22.20
N SER A 251 -42.79 10.25 -21.53
CA SER A 251 -42.43 10.44 -20.12
C SER A 251 -41.01 10.97 -19.94
N PHE A 252 -40.87 12.12 -19.26
CA PHE A 252 -39.60 12.76 -18.99
C PHE A 252 -39.64 13.59 -17.72
N ILE A 253 -38.45 13.96 -17.23
CA ILE A 253 -38.26 14.92 -16.12
C ILE A 253 -37.19 15.94 -16.52
N PRO A 254 -37.21 17.15 -15.96
CA PRO A 254 -36.12 18.08 -16.16
C PRO A 254 -34.91 17.61 -15.36
N LEU A 255 -33.74 17.71 -15.95
CA LEU A 255 -32.51 17.58 -15.20
C LEU A 255 -32.33 18.84 -14.35
N HIS A 256 -32.54 18.74 -13.05
CA HIS A 256 -32.33 19.85 -12.15
C HIS A 256 -30.85 20.19 -12.10
N GLY A 257 -30.47 21.30 -12.72
CA GLY A 257 -29.11 21.84 -12.62
C GLY A 257 -28.76 22.15 -11.18
N SER A 258 -28.22 21.17 -10.50
CA SER A 258 -27.69 21.35 -9.16
C SER A 258 -26.32 22.04 -9.20
N THR A 259 -25.77 22.33 -8.05
CA THR A 259 -24.54 23.06 -7.80
C THR A 259 -23.25 22.46 -8.38
N GLY A 260 -23.29 21.75 -9.49
CA GLY A 260 -22.11 21.25 -10.22
C GLY A 260 -21.86 19.76 -10.02
N ALA A 261 -21.13 19.39 -9.00
CA ALA A 261 -20.79 18.00 -8.74
C ALA A 261 -21.85 17.31 -7.86
N ILE A 262 -22.26 16.11 -8.24
CA ILE A 262 -23.18 15.27 -7.47
C ILE A 262 -22.40 14.14 -6.84
N ASN A 263 -22.55 13.97 -5.53
CA ASN A 263 -22.01 12.84 -4.81
C ASN A 263 -22.85 11.60 -5.10
N ILE A 264 -22.29 10.64 -5.82
CA ILE A 264 -22.94 9.37 -6.12
C ILE A 264 -22.82 8.45 -4.92
N ASP A 265 -21.59 8.32 -4.38
CA ASP A 265 -21.32 7.57 -3.17
C ASP A 265 -20.13 8.24 -2.43
N THR A 266 -20.29 8.48 -1.16
CA THR A 266 -19.29 9.19 -0.36
C THR A 266 -18.52 8.30 0.59
N ASN A 267 -18.84 6.99 0.66
CA ASN A 267 -18.30 6.09 1.68
C ASN A 267 -17.93 4.71 1.11
N ILE A 268 -17.26 4.70 -0.03
CA ILE A 268 -16.76 3.46 -0.64
C ILE A 268 -15.54 3.00 0.16
N SER A 269 -15.70 1.94 0.93
CA SER A 269 -14.62 1.36 1.74
C SER A 269 -14.03 0.14 1.04
N ILE A 270 -12.69 0.13 0.96
CA ILE A 270 -11.92 -1.01 0.45
C ILE A 270 -11.04 -1.49 1.60
N GLY A 271 -11.33 -2.69 2.12
CA GLY A 271 -10.55 -3.24 3.24
C GLY A 271 -9.06 -3.41 2.90
N ILE A 272 -8.19 -3.25 3.89
CA ILE A 272 -6.76 -3.53 3.75
C ILE A 272 -6.54 -5.00 3.37
N GLN A 273 -5.48 -5.25 2.61
CA GLN A 273 -4.99 -6.60 2.34
C GLN A 273 -3.98 -7.01 3.41
N THR A 274 -4.25 -8.11 4.11
CA THR A 274 -3.41 -8.62 5.21
C THR A 274 -2.62 -9.87 4.84
N THR A 275 -2.84 -10.40 3.64
CA THR A 275 -2.09 -11.55 3.10
C THR A 275 -1.52 -11.21 1.73
N LEU A 276 -0.32 -11.68 1.43
CA LEU A 276 0.38 -11.45 0.19
C LEU A 276 0.44 -12.77 -0.59
N ASN A 277 -0.41 -12.92 -1.60
CA ASN A 277 -0.53 -14.18 -2.35
C ASN A 277 -0.72 -15.42 -1.45
N GLY A 278 -1.57 -15.31 -0.43
CA GLY A 278 -1.81 -16.37 0.55
C GLY A 278 -0.77 -16.46 1.67
N TYR A 279 0.33 -15.72 1.60
CA TYR A 279 1.31 -15.63 2.67
C TYR A 279 0.88 -14.61 3.72
N THR A 280 0.90 -14.99 5.01
CA THR A 280 0.63 -14.09 6.14
C THR A 280 1.97 -13.61 6.72
N PRO A 281 2.32 -12.32 6.57
CA PRO A 281 3.56 -11.79 7.09
C PRO A 281 3.62 -11.82 8.62
N LYS A 282 4.81 -12.05 9.16
CA LYS A 282 5.13 -11.87 10.59
C LYS A 282 5.45 -10.41 10.92
N ASN A 283 5.93 -9.68 9.92
CA ASN A 283 6.37 -8.30 10.04
C ASN A 283 5.45 -7.38 9.24
N ASN A 284 4.80 -6.41 9.91
CA ASN A 284 3.78 -5.56 9.31
C ASN A 284 4.31 -4.58 8.25
N LYS A 285 5.62 -4.37 8.18
CA LYS A 285 6.23 -3.60 7.10
C LYS A 285 5.95 -4.18 5.72
N LEU A 286 5.75 -5.50 5.62
CA LEU A 286 5.32 -6.16 4.38
C LEU A 286 3.88 -5.80 3.95
N LEU A 287 3.08 -5.23 4.84
CA LEU A 287 1.74 -4.73 4.53
C LEU A 287 1.75 -3.30 3.99
N CYS A 288 2.93 -2.68 3.88
CA CYS A 288 3.15 -1.34 3.34
C CYS A 288 3.75 -1.39 1.92
N TYR A 289 3.73 -0.25 1.24
CA TYR A 289 4.45 -0.07 -0.02
C TYR A 289 5.97 -0.26 0.18
N PRO A 290 6.71 -0.91 -0.73
CA PRO A 290 6.30 -1.40 -2.04
C PRO A 290 5.73 -2.84 -2.06
N TYR A 291 5.60 -3.52 -0.94
CA TYR A 291 5.24 -4.93 -0.90
C TYR A 291 3.74 -5.18 -1.09
N ASN A 292 2.94 -4.19 -0.75
CA ASN A 292 1.48 -4.24 -0.76
C ASN A 292 0.92 -2.87 -1.18
N CYS A 293 0.03 -2.84 -2.16
CA CYS A 293 -0.57 -1.61 -2.65
C CYS A 293 -1.98 -1.82 -3.20
N LEU A 294 -2.73 -0.73 -3.29
CA LEU A 294 -4.04 -0.67 -3.90
C LEU A 294 -3.94 0.12 -5.21
N THR A 295 -4.42 -0.46 -6.29
CA THR A 295 -4.51 0.22 -7.59
C THR A 295 -5.96 0.36 -8.00
N ILE A 296 -6.35 1.53 -8.48
CA ILE A 296 -7.66 1.78 -9.07
C ILE A 296 -7.46 2.10 -10.54
N SER A 297 -8.23 1.41 -11.39
CA SER A 297 -8.26 1.62 -12.83
C SER A 297 -9.65 2.06 -13.27
N ASN A 298 -9.71 2.97 -14.23
CA ASN A 298 -10.94 3.30 -14.94
C ASN A 298 -11.24 2.31 -16.09
N ASN A 299 -10.46 1.24 -16.22
CA ASN A 299 -10.51 0.24 -17.29
C ASN A 299 -10.30 0.78 -18.72
N ALA A 300 -9.87 2.03 -18.84
CA ALA A 300 -9.62 2.72 -20.13
C ALA A 300 -8.21 3.32 -20.22
N GLY A 301 -7.26 2.75 -19.47
CA GLY A 301 -5.85 3.13 -19.51
C GLY A 301 -5.40 4.11 -18.44
N THR A 302 -6.30 4.68 -17.64
CA THR A 302 -5.90 5.47 -16.46
C THR A 302 -5.89 4.61 -15.23
N MET A 303 -4.77 4.64 -14.51
CA MET A 303 -4.58 3.92 -13.25
C MET A 303 -4.01 4.86 -12.19
N ALA A 304 -4.42 4.67 -10.95
CA ALA A 304 -3.91 5.37 -9.78
C ALA A 304 -3.51 4.37 -8.70
N GLU A 305 -2.29 4.50 -8.19
CA GLU A 305 -1.76 3.67 -7.12
C GLU A 305 -1.90 4.38 -5.77
N PHE A 306 -2.34 3.64 -4.77
CA PHE A 306 -2.52 4.10 -3.40
C PHE A 306 -1.78 3.20 -2.44
N ARG A 307 -1.18 3.81 -1.42
CA ARG A 307 -0.47 3.12 -0.34
C ARG A 307 -1.39 2.97 0.85
N TYR A 308 -1.51 1.76 1.38
CA TYR A 308 -2.38 1.50 2.54
C TYR A 308 -1.98 2.30 3.77
N GLU A 309 -0.69 2.47 4.00
CA GLU A 309 -0.12 3.21 5.12
C GLU A 309 -0.41 4.71 5.10
N ASP A 310 -0.77 5.26 3.95
CA ASP A 310 -1.10 6.68 3.81
C ASP A 310 -2.59 6.97 4.12
N PHE A 311 -3.44 5.94 4.26
CA PHE A 311 -4.82 6.12 4.70
C PHE A 311 -4.94 6.19 6.22
N ILE A 312 -5.83 7.04 6.72
CA ILE A 312 -6.15 7.09 8.14
C ILE A 312 -6.70 5.73 8.58
N SER A 313 -6.19 5.20 9.69
CA SER A 313 -6.55 3.87 10.21
C SER A 313 -6.30 2.72 9.22
N ASN A 314 -5.42 2.92 8.23
CA ASN A 314 -5.09 1.94 7.18
C ASN A 314 -6.34 1.39 6.45
N SER A 315 -7.44 2.15 6.45
CA SER A 315 -8.71 1.77 5.83
C SER A 315 -9.02 2.70 4.65
N PRO A 316 -8.75 2.29 3.42
CA PRO A 316 -9.03 3.09 2.23
C PRO A 316 -10.50 3.47 2.11
N LEU A 317 -10.78 4.76 2.08
CA LEU A 317 -12.10 5.32 1.92
C LEU A 317 -12.12 6.25 0.71
N PHE A 318 -13.05 6.03 -0.21
CA PHE A 318 -13.18 6.79 -1.45
C PHE A 318 -14.55 7.44 -1.58
N SER A 319 -14.59 8.48 -2.39
CA SER A 319 -15.82 9.13 -2.82
C SER A 319 -15.92 9.10 -4.34
N LEU A 320 -17.12 8.83 -4.82
CA LEU A 320 -17.49 8.83 -6.21
C LEU A 320 -18.38 10.04 -6.50
N VAL A 321 -17.96 10.88 -7.43
CA VAL A 321 -18.62 12.13 -7.77
C VAL A 321 -18.78 12.21 -9.28
N GLY A 322 -19.92 12.74 -9.74
CA GLY A 322 -20.18 12.96 -11.14
C GLY A 322 -20.68 14.37 -11.43
N LEU A 323 -20.56 14.79 -12.67
CA LEU A 323 -21.12 16.02 -13.20
C LEU A 323 -22.27 15.71 -14.13
N GLN A 324 -23.33 16.52 -14.10
CA GLN A 324 -24.50 16.38 -14.98
C GLN A 324 -24.28 16.93 -16.38
N THR A 325 -23.10 17.45 -16.68
CA THR A 325 -22.77 18.01 -18.01
C THR A 325 -22.80 16.92 -19.08
N PRO A 326 -22.99 17.26 -20.39
CA PRO A 326 -22.83 16.29 -21.46
C PRO A 326 -21.61 15.42 -21.29
N SER A 327 -21.73 14.13 -21.60
CA SER A 327 -20.74 13.08 -21.35
C SER A 327 -20.55 12.67 -19.88
N CYS A 328 -21.28 13.25 -18.94
CA CYS A 328 -21.34 12.87 -17.52
C CYS A 328 -19.98 12.46 -16.93
N PRO A 329 -18.98 13.35 -16.89
CA PRO A 329 -17.67 12.99 -16.34
C PRO A 329 -17.81 12.63 -14.85
N MET A 330 -17.17 11.52 -14.47
CA MET A 330 -17.18 11.02 -13.11
C MET A 330 -15.77 10.91 -12.56
N PHE A 331 -15.65 11.11 -11.26
CA PHE A 331 -14.37 11.16 -10.55
C PHE A 331 -14.42 10.29 -9.31
N ILE A 332 -13.34 9.58 -9.06
CA ILE A 332 -13.12 8.89 -7.80
C ILE A 332 -11.89 9.48 -7.12
N TYR A 333 -11.98 9.75 -5.84
CA TYR A 333 -10.88 10.29 -5.06
C TYR A 333 -10.88 9.75 -3.63
N PRO A 334 -9.70 9.61 -3.01
CA PRO A 334 -9.60 9.17 -1.63
C PRO A 334 -10.06 10.28 -0.68
N LYS A 335 -10.76 9.92 0.40
CA LYS A 335 -11.24 10.85 1.43
C LYS A 335 -10.27 11.01 2.60
N ASN A 336 -9.61 9.93 3.00
CA ASN A 336 -8.78 9.85 4.20
C ASN A 336 -7.33 9.46 3.87
N TYR A 337 -6.85 9.94 2.74
CA TYR A 337 -5.50 9.67 2.23
C TYR A 337 -4.50 10.73 2.72
N LYS A 338 -3.23 10.33 2.96
CA LYS A 338 -2.19 11.15 3.58
C LYS A 338 -2.58 11.57 4.99
N LYS A 339 -2.12 10.85 5.96
CA LYS A 339 -2.30 11.03 7.42
C LYS A 339 -1.93 12.45 7.90
N ASP A 340 -2.37 13.46 7.18
CA ASP A 340 -2.10 14.82 7.53
C ASP A 340 -3.30 15.35 8.29
N SER A 341 -3.07 15.54 9.53
CA SER A 341 -3.72 16.45 10.42
C SER A 341 -4.69 15.89 11.46
N THR A 342 -4.39 16.32 12.62
CA THR A 342 -5.23 16.49 13.81
C THR A 342 -6.60 17.16 13.55
N ASN A 343 -6.88 17.63 12.33
CA ASN A 343 -8.09 18.41 11.96
C ASN A 343 -8.86 17.83 10.77
N TYR A 344 -8.77 16.53 10.54
CA TYR A 344 -9.55 15.89 9.49
C TYR A 344 -11.04 15.86 9.83
N SER A 345 -11.79 16.84 9.40
CA SER A 345 -13.25 16.93 9.47
C SER A 345 -13.91 16.45 8.17
N GLY A 346 -13.56 15.28 7.66
CA GLY A 346 -14.25 14.65 6.53
C GLY A 346 -13.93 15.17 5.13
N TYR A 347 -13.30 16.35 5.00
CA TYR A 347 -12.89 16.94 3.72
C TYR A 347 -11.50 17.54 3.87
N SER A 348 -10.47 16.91 3.35
CA SER A 348 -9.13 17.50 3.29
C SER A 348 -9.02 18.48 2.12
N TRP A 349 -9.72 19.58 2.20
CA TRP A 349 -9.64 20.67 1.23
C TRP A 349 -8.25 21.33 1.18
N GLY A 350 -7.44 21.10 2.18
CA GLY A 350 -6.09 21.64 2.27
C GLY A 350 -5.05 20.90 1.43
N MET A 351 -5.38 19.72 0.88
CA MET A 351 -4.47 18.99 0.02
C MET A 351 -4.68 19.39 -1.42
N SER A 352 -3.65 19.90 -2.06
CA SER A 352 -3.67 20.21 -3.48
C SER A 352 -4.09 18.96 -4.28
N LEU A 353 -5.15 19.08 -5.08
CA LEU A 353 -5.64 18.02 -5.96
C LEU A 353 -4.53 17.46 -6.86
N ALA A 354 -3.54 18.27 -7.22
CA ALA A 354 -2.37 17.85 -7.99
C ALA A 354 -1.47 16.84 -7.27
N LYS A 355 -1.61 16.67 -5.97
CA LYS A 355 -0.82 15.73 -5.16
C LYS A 355 -1.61 14.48 -4.73
N ILE A 356 -2.90 14.46 -4.93
CA ILE A 356 -3.76 13.32 -4.57
C ILE A 356 -4.03 12.53 -5.84
N PRO A 357 -3.70 11.24 -5.89
CA PRO A 357 -4.09 10.39 -6.99
C PRO A 357 -5.61 10.35 -7.14
N GLN A 358 -6.11 10.49 -8.36
CA GLN A 358 -7.53 10.34 -8.66
C GLN A 358 -7.72 9.62 -9.98
N GLY A 359 -8.76 8.80 -10.06
CA GLY A 359 -9.25 8.22 -11.30
C GLY A 359 -10.42 9.05 -11.83
N SER A 360 -10.50 9.19 -13.14
CA SER A 360 -11.65 9.82 -13.79
C SER A 360 -12.09 9.01 -15.02
N TRP A 361 -13.36 9.09 -15.35
CA TRP A 361 -13.92 8.48 -16.56
C TRP A 361 -15.18 9.22 -16.98
N ASN A 362 -15.65 8.92 -18.17
CA ASN A 362 -16.80 9.55 -18.78
C ASN A 362 -17.93 8.52 -18.97
N ALA A 363 -19.12 8.81 -18.53
CA ALA A 363 -20.26 7.89 -18.62
C ALA A 363 -20.84 7.74 -20.04
N ASP A 364 -20.65 8.74 -20.90
CA ASP A 364 -21.10 8.70 -22.29
C ASP A 364 -20.05 8.15 -23.27
N MET A 365 -19.19 7.30 -22.78
CA MET A 365 -18.03 6.79 -23.49
C MET A 365 -18.37 5.84 -24.61
N TYR A 366 -19.43 5.07 -24.45
CA TYR A 366 -19.84 4.10 -25.45
C TYR A 366 -20.25 4.77 -26.76
N THR A 367 -21.04 5.80 -26.68
CA THR A 367 -21.47 6.57 -27.83
C THR A 367 -20.28 7.26 -28.51
N ASN A 368 -19.41 7.87 -27.77
CA ASN A 368 -18.19 8.48 -28.28
C ASN A 368 -17.28 7.44 -28.94
N TRP A 369 -17.09 6.30 -28.33
CA TRP A 369 -16.28 5.21 -28.87
C TRP A 369 -16.88 4.65 -30.17
N MET A 370 -18.18 4.40 -30.19
CA MET A 370 -18.92 3.93 -31.38
C MET A 370 -18.77 4.91 -32.55
N THR A 371 -18.84 6.20 -32.25
CA THR A 371 -18.69 7.27 -33.25
C THR A 371 -17.27 7.31 -33.83
N GLN A 372 -16.26 7.22 -32.97
CA GLN A 372 -14.86 7.30 -33.39
C GLN A 372 -14.36 6.06 -34.14
N ASN A 373 -14.94 4.90 -33.87
CA ASN A 373 -14.48 3.64 -34.44
C ASN A 373 -15.33 3.14 -35.61
N GLY A 374 -16.26 3.94 -36.11
CA GLY A 374 -17.02 3.62 -37.31
C GLY A 374 -17.87 2.36 -37.18
N VAL A 375 -18.33 2.05 -35.97
CA VAL A 375 -19.16 0.88 -35.73
C VAL A 375 -20.55 1.08 -36.31
N ASN A 376 -21.13 0.02 -36.85
CA ASN A 376 -22.44 0.06 -37.47
C ASN A 376 -23.54 0.28 -36.42
N ILE A 377 -23.97 1.50 -36.25
CA ILE A 377 -25.11 1.87 -35.43
C ILE A 377 -26.34 1.88 -36.35
N LEU A 378 -27.38 1.15 -36.04
CA LEU A 378 -28.64 1.11 -36.81
C LEU A 378 -28.60 0.26 -38.09
N GLY A 379 -27.67 -0.66 -38.26
CA GLY A 379 -27.54 -1.38 -39.51
C GLY A 379 -27.07 -0.53 -40.69
N MET A 380 -26.67 0.73 -40.44
CA MET A 380 -25.98 1.58 -41.43
C MET A 380 -24.49 1.43 -41.26
N LYS A 381 -23.77 1.09 -42.34
CA LYS A 381 -22.31 1.22 -42.39
C LYS A 381 -21.98 2.70 -42.31
N ILE A 382 -21.48 3.12 -41.16
CA ILE A 382 -20.85 4.44 -41.03
C ILE A 382 -19.40 4.22 -41.35
N ASP A 383 -18.99 4.54 -42.58
CA ASP A 383 -17.57 4.52 -42.95
C ASP A 383 -16.84 5.62 -42.16
N ALA A 384 -15.84 5.21 -41.39
CA ALA A 384 -15.00 6.15 -40.69
C ALA A 384 -14.27 7.08 -41.68
N PRO A 385 -13.98 8.31 -41.37
CA PRO A 385 -13.78 8.94 -40.08
C PRO A 385 -14.65 10.18 -39.91
N THR A 386 -15.76 10.09 -39.31
CA THR A 386 -16.52 11.29 -39.03
C THR A 386 -16.93 11.35 -37.56
N SER A 387 -16.28 12.24 -36.86
CA SER A 387 -16.68 12.84 -35.60
C SER A 387 -18.13 13.36 -35.57
N HIS A 388 -18.92 12.96 -36.53
CA HIS A 388 -20.26 13.44 -36.81
C HIS A 388 -21.35 12.35 -36.76
N ALA A 389 -21.11 11.15 -36.24
CA ALA A 389 -22.11 10.09 -36.38
C ALA A 389 -23.37 10.39 -35.55
N ILE A 390 -23.27 10.99 -34.38
CA ILE A 390 -24.42 11.49 -33.64
C ILE A 390 -24.95 12.78 -34.28
N MET A 391 -24.07 13.67 -34.67
CA MET A 391 -24.43 14.85 -35.46
C MET A 391 -24.89 14.43 -36.87
N GLY A 392 -24.32 13.41 -37.48
CA GLY A 392 -24.72 12.83 -38.75
C GLY A 392 -26.06 12.10 -38.67
N SER A 393 -26.39 11.41 -37.59
CA SER A 393 -27.72 10.87 -37.37
C SER A 393 -28.75 11.98 -37.14
N LEU A 394 -28.39 13.03 -36.41
CA LEU A 394 -29.19 14.25 -36.31
C LEU A 394 -29.28 15.00 -37.65
N GLN A 395 -28.20 15.09 -38.45
CA GLN A 395 -28.23 15.66 -39.80
C GLN A 395 -28.96 14.78 -40.80
N THR A 396 -28.89 13.46 -40.68
CA THR A 396 -29.70 12.53 -41.49
C THR A 396 -31.18 12.61 -41.10
N ILE A 397 -31.46 12.85 -39.82
CA ILE A 397 -32.80 13.19 -39.34
C ILE A 397 -33.28 14.51 -39.93
N THR A 398 -32.43 15.56 -39.95
CA THR A 398 -32.79 16.84 -40.57
C THR A 398 -32.94 16.74 -42.07
N ALA A 399 -32.13 15.97 -42.77
CA ALA A 399 -32.25 15.74 -44.22
C ALA A 399 -33.44 14.82 -44.58
N GLY A 400 -33.80 13.89 -43.70
CA GLY A 400 -34.94 12.99 -43.85
C GLY A 400 -36.29 13.64 -43.55
N ILE A 401 -36.33 14.73 -42.78
CA ILE A 401 -37.55 15.45 -42.38
C ILE A 401 -38.36 15.96 -43.59
N THR A 402 -37.71 16.18 -44.70
CA THR A 402 -38.42 16.64 -45.91
C THR A 402 -39.12 15.53 -46.67
N LYS A 403 -38.99 14.25 -46.33
CA LYS A 403 -39.56 13.17 -47.14
C LYS A 403 -40.33 12.04 -46.46
N GLN A 404 -40.09 11.67 -45.19
CA GLN A 404 -40.88 10.58 -44.53
C GLN A 404 -40.79 10.63 -43.01
N TYR A 405 -41.80 11.24 -42.36
CA TYR A 405 -41.84 11.39 -40.89
C TYR A 405 -41.99 10.06 -40.11
N SER A 406 -42.53 9.01 -40.71
CA SER A 406 -42.78 7.72 -40.06
C SER A 406 -41.50 6.92 -39.77
N ASP A 407 -40.50 7.07 -40.62
CA ASP A 407 -39.29 6.24 -40.54
C ASP A 407 -38.23 6.79 -39.56
N ILE A 408 -38.32 8.09 -39.23
CA ILE A 408 -37.36 8.75 -38.34
C ILE A 408 -37.50 8.25 -36.90
N GLY A 409 -38.72 8.17 -36.40
CA GLY A 409 -38.99 7.68 -35.04
C GLY A 409 -38.57 6.22 -34.83
N SER A 410 -38.85 5.37 -35.84
CA SER A 410 -38.43 3.98 -35.83
C SER A 410 -36.91 3.83 -35.95
N GLY A 411 -36.26 4.69 -36.74
CA GLY A 411 -34.82 4.72 -36.89
C GLY A 411 -34.09 5.05 -35.57
N ILE A 412 -34.59 6.03 -34.84
CA ILE A 412 -34.01 6.41 -33.52
C ILE A 412 -34.32 5.38 -32.46
N GLY A 413 -35.55 4.84 -32.42
CA GLY A 413 -35.90 3.74 -31.52
C GLY A 413 -35.02 2.51 -31.76
N ASN A 414 -34.75 2.18 -33.02
CA ASN A 414 -33.81 1.11 -33.40
C ASN A 414 -32.39 1.42 -33.02
N MET A 415 -31.97 2.69 -33.03
CA MET A 415 -30.62 3.11 -32.56
C MET A 415 -30.44 2.81 -31.07
N PHE A 416 -31.37 3.20 -30.24
CA PHE A 416 -31.29 2.91 -28.82
C PHE A 416 -31.44 1.42 -28.54
N GLY A 417 -32.28 0.70 -29.27
CA GLY A 417 -32.40 -0.75 -29.21
C GLY A 417 -31.12 -1.46 -29.64
N ALA A 418 -30.50 -1.05 -30.75
CA ALA A 418 -29.25 -1.63 -31.24
C ALA A 418 -28.10 -1.39 -30.27
N VAL A 419 -27.98 -0.21 -29.68
CA VAL A 419 -27.01 0.08 -28.62
C VAL A 419 -27.23 -0.83 -27.42
N GLN A 420 -28.47 -1.07 -27.03
CA GLN A 420 -28.82 -1.97 -25.94
C GLN A 420 -28.47 -3.43 -26.24
N GLU A 421 -28.76 -3.90 -27.44
CA GLU A 421 -28.44 -5.28 -27.84
C GLU A 421 -26.95 -5.50 -28.02
N MET A 422 -26.23 -4.56 -28.59
CA MET A 422 -24.76 -4.63 -28.72
C MET A 422 -24.08 -4.65 -27.38
N TYR A 423 -24.57 -3.86 -26.44
CA TYR A 423 -24.08 -3.86 -25.07
C TYR A 423 -24.29 -5.22 -24.37
N ARG A 424 -25.50 -5.82 -24.55
CA ARG A 424 -25.81 -7.14 -23.99
C ARG A 424 -25.03 -8.28 -24.64
N ALA A 425 -24.73 -8.15 -25.93
CA ALA A 425 -24.13 -9.23 -26.71
C ALA A 425 -22.63 -9.44 -26.44
N SER A 426 -21.97 -8.59 -25.63
CA SER A 426 -20.53 -8.65 -25.34
C SER A 426 -19.64 -8.92 -26.57
N MET A 427 -20.08 -8.48 -27.77
CA MET A 427 -19.39 -8.72 -29.05
C MET A 427 -18.28 -7.73 -29.36
N ILE A 428 -17.92 -6.89 -28.39
CA ILE A 428 -16.85 -5.90 -28.56
C ILE A 428 -15.53 -6.58 -28.24
N PRO A 429 -14.57 -6.55 -29.16
CA PRO A 429 -13.29 -7.24 -28.98
C PRO A 429 -12.48 -6.67 -27.80
N ASN A 430 -11.70 -7.53 -27.16
CA ASN A 430 -10.88 -7.18 -25.99
C ASN A 430 -9.78 -6.15 -26.25
N HIS A 431 -9.52 -5.83 -27.50
CA HIS A 431 -8.54 -4.82 -27.90
C HIS A 431 -9.18 -3.87 -28.90
N ILE A 432 -9.44 -2.67 -28.44
CA ILE A 432 -9.87 -1.59 -29.29
C ILE A 432 -8.64 -0.71 -29.53
N GLY A 433 -8.06 -0.83 -30.73
CA GLY A 433 -6.95 0.03 -31.17
C GLY A 433 -7.52 1.36 -31.61
N GLY A 434 -7.10 2.44 -30.97
CA GLY A 434 -7.50 3.80 -31.34
C GLY A 434 -7.25 4.78 -30.20
N GLN A 435 -7.27 6.07 -30.53
CA GLN A 435 -7.28 7.14 -29.52
C GLN A 435 -8.71 7.28 -29.00
N THR A 436 -9.00 6.63 -27.89
CA THR A 436 -10.27 6.80 -27.18
C THR A 436 -10.09 7.82 -26.05
N THR A 437 -11.16 8.52 -25.73
CA THR A 437 -11.23 9.33 -24.52
C THR A 437 -11.17 8.42 -23.31
N VAL A 438 -10.58 8.90 -22.21
CA VAL A 438 -10.49 8.16 -20.96
C VAL A 438 -11.88 7.64 -20.55
N GLY A 439 -12.02 6.32 -20.48
CA GLY A 439 -13.24 5.66 -20.06
C GLY A 439 -14.17 5.18 -21.18
N ASP A 440 -13.98 5.57 -22.44
CA ASP A 440 -14.85 5.14 -23.56
C ASP A 440 -14.88 3.62 -23.74
N ILE A 441 -13.73 2.95 -23.58
CA ILE A 441 -13.61 1.50 -23.66
C ILE A 441 -14.38 0.81 -22.54
N THR A 442 -14.43 1.42 -21.38
CA THR A 442 -15.10 0.90 -20.19
C THR A 442 -16.58 0.63 -20.45
N PHE A 443 -17.25 1.59 -21.08
CA PHE A 443 -18.67 1.47 -21.41
C PHE A 443 -18.90 0.36 -22.43
N ALA A 444 -18.06 0.28 -23.44
CA ALA A 444 -18.14 -0.72 -24.49
C ALA A 444 -18.02 -2.17 -23.98
N TYR A 445 -17.38 -2.36 -22.84
CA TYR A 445 -17.18 -3.66 -22.18
C TYR A 445 -18.17 -3.97 -21.06
N ASP A 446 -19.19 -3.18 -20.85
CA ASP A 446 -20.05 -3.30 -19.67
C ASP A 446 -19.26 -3.13 -18.34
N LYS A 447 -18.19 -2.35 -18.39
CA LYS A 447 -17.32 -2.10 -17.24
C LYS A 447 -17.21 -0.61 -16.95
N ILE A 448 -18.34 0.03 -16.81
CA ILE A 448 -18.43 1.49 -16.61
C ILE A 448 -17.84 1.90 -15.25
N ALA A 449 -18.00 1.03 -14.26
CA ALA A 449 -17.48 1.28 -12.94
C ALA A 449 -15.96 1.08 -12.90
N PRO A 450 -15.21 1.93 -12.18
CA PRO A 450 -13.79 1.70 -11.95
C PRO A 450 -13.56 0.40 -11.18
N THR A 451 -12.44 -0.22 -11.47
CA THR A 451 -12.04 -1.48 -10.82
C THR A 451 -10.87 -1.21 -9.88
N TYR A 452 -10.96 -1.71 -8.66
CA TYR A 452 -9.81 -1.75 -7.77
C TYR A 452 -9.10 -3.10 -7.86
N TYR A 453 -7.79 -3.07 -7.69
CA TYR A 453 -6.93 -4.24 -7.62
C TYR A 453 -6.11 -4.16 -6.34
N LYS A 454 -6.23 -5.16 -5.48
CA LYS A 454 -5.34 -5.35 -4.35
C LYS A 454 -4.12 -6.12 -4.85
N MET A 455 -3.00 -5.45 -4.90
CA MET A 455 -1.77 -5.97 -5.48
C MET A 455 -0.73 -6.21 -4.40
N SER A 456 0.06 -7.25 -4.56
CA SER A 456 1.21 -7.50 -3.71
C SER A 456 2.33 -8.20 -4.48
N ILE A 457 3.48 -8.29 -3.84
CA ILE A 457 4.55 -9.20 -4.27
C ILE A 457 4.10 -10.65 -4.13
N ARG A 458 4.75 -11.56 -4.85
CA ARG A 458 4.49 -13.02 -4.75
C ARG A 458 4.87 -13.56 -3.38
N SER A 459 4.21 -14.62 -2.94
CA SER A 459 4.45 -15.28 -1.64
C SER A 459 5.90 -15.70 -1.42
N GLU A 460 6.60 -16.11 -2.46
CA GLU A 460 8.01 -16.53 -2.42
C GLU A 460 8.92 -15.36 -2.01
N TYR A 461 8.76 -14.20 -2.66
CA TYR A 461 9.50 -13.00 -2.31
C TYR A 461 9.09 -12.46 -0.93
N ALA A 462 7.78 -12.52 -0.63
CA ALA A 462 7.26 -12.12 0.68
C ALA A 462 7.91 -12.92 1.81
N ALA A 463 8.04 -14.24 1.65
CA ALA A 463 8.66 -15.10 2.66
C ALA A 463 10.15 -14.80 2.86
N ILE A 464 10.90 -14.55 1.77
CA ILE A 464 12.33 -14.20 1.84
C ILE A 464 12.53 -12.84 2.53
N ILE A 465 11.71 -11.85 2.16
CA ILE A 465 11.81 -10.49 2.73
C ILE A 465 11.37 -10.51 4.20
N ASP A 466 10.35 -11.29 4.54
CA ASP A 466 9.90 -11.44 5.92
C ASP A 466 10.96 -12.10 6.81
N ASP A 467 11.66 -13.12 6.29
CA ASP A 467 12.79 -13.73 6.98
C ASP A 467 13.94 -12.73 7.15
N TRP A 468 14.18 -11.87 6.17
CA TRP A 468 15.15 -10.78 6.28
C TRP A 468 14.78 -9.81 7.41
N PHE A 469 13.52 -9.37 7.47
CA PHE A 469 13.05 -8.50 8.54
C PHE A 469 13.07 -9.18 9.91
N ASN A 470 12.76 -10.47 9.94
CA ASN A 470 12.82 -11.27 11.16
C ASN A 470 14.24 -11.40 11.72
N ARG A 471 15.28 -11.40 10.86
CA ARG A 471 16.69 -11.48 11.26
C ARG A 471 17.28 -10.13 11.59
N PHE A 472 17.00 -9.11 10.78
CA PHE A 472 17.74 -7.85 10.79
C PHE A 472 16.88 -6.63 11.15
N GLY A 473 15.57 -6.80 11.42
CA GLY A 473 14.67 -5.69 11.70
C GLY A 473 14.48 -4.77 10.51
N TYR A 474 14.17 -3.49 10.77
CA TYR A 474 13.84 -2.49 9.76
C TYR A 474 14.88 -1.39 9.65
N LYS A 475 15.00 -0.81 8.48
CA LYS A 475 15.75 0.42 8.27
C LYS A 475 15.07 1.58 9.00
N ILE A 476 15.82 2.24 9.89
CA ILE A 476 15.32 3.29 10.78
C ILE A 476 15.81 4.67 10.36
N ASN A 477 17.13 4.81 10.11
CA ASN A 477 17.80 6.05 9.67
C ASN A 477 17.38 7.29 10.48
N ARG A 478 17.42 7.20 11.80
CA ARG A 478 17.15 8.35 12.68
C ARG A 478 17.93 8.25 13.97
N VAL A 479 18.08 9.39 14.65
CA VAL A 479 18.66 9.45 15.99
C VAL A 479 17.63 8.99 17.01
N LYS A 480 17.97 7.95 17.77
CA LYS A 480 17.19 7.40 18.89
C LYS A 480 18.06 6.49 19.74
N THR A 481 17.59 6.13 20.92
CA THR A 481 18.19 5.02 21.69
C THR A 481 17.82 3.70 20.99
N PRO A 482 18.81 2.86 20.61
CA PRO A 482 18.55 1.55 20.02
C PRO A 482 17.76 0.63 20.95
N ASP A 483 16.83 -0.13 20.38
CA ASP A 483 16.07 -1.13 21.15
C ASP A 483 16.79 -2.48 21.15
N GLN A 484 17.23 -2.91 22.34
CA GLN A 484 17.97 -4.16 22.51
C GLN A 484 17.13 -5.30 23.07
N SER A 485 15.89 -5.05 23.48
CA SER A 485 15.06 -6.02 24.24
C SER A 485 13.59 -6.05 23.81
N GLY A 486 13.26 -5.50 22.68
CA GLY A 486 11.88 -5.43 22.17
C GLY A 486 11.34 -6.73 21.59
N ARG A 487 12.16 -7.78 21.45
CA ARG A 487 11.81 -9.09 20.88
C ARG A 487 12.09 -10.23 21.86
N THR A 488 11.38 -11.34 21.68
CA THR A 488 11.40 -12.47 22.62
C THR A 488 12.73 -13.22 22.64
N TYR A 489 13.39 -13.41 21.50
CA TYR A 489 14.57 -14.28 21.41
C TYR A 489 15.84 -13.54 21.03
N TRP A 490 15.76 -12.56 20.14
CA TRP A 490 16.90 -11.73 19.73
C TRP A 490 16.47 -10.36 19.24
N ASN A 491 17.34 -9.40 19.39
CA ASN A 491 17.27 -8.09 18.77
C ASN A 491 18.45 -7.88 17.83
N PHE A 492 18.25 -7.24 16.70
CA PHE A 492 19.31 -6.79 15.82
C PHE A 492 19.45 -5.28 15.94
N VAL A 493 20.68 -4.78 16.00
CA VAL A 493 20.98 -3.34 16.03
C VAL A 493 22.18 -3.05 15.15
N GLN A 494 22.08 -1.98 14.35
CA GLN A 494 23.16 -1.39 13.59
C GLN A 494 23.12 0.13 13.69
N ILE A 495 24.25 0.76 14.05
CA ILE A 495 24.39 2.21 14.21
C ILE A 495 25.26 2.83 13.10
N GLY A 496 25.26 4.16 13.01
CA GLY A 496 26.08 4.91 12.07
C GLY A 496 27.57 4.83 12.39
N SER A 497 28.42 4.96 11.37
CA SER A 497 29.87 4.79 11.49
C SER A 497 30.55 5.85 12.38
N SER A 498 29.93 7.02 12.52
CA SER A 498 30.43 8.12 13.36
C SER A 498 29.89 8.08 14.79
N GLU A 499 28.93 7.20 15.05
CA GLU A 499 28.24 7.16 16.33
C GLU A 499 28.98 6.27 17.35
N ALA A 500 28.70 6.51 18.61
CA ALA A 500 29.26 5.76 19.73
C ALA A 500 28.16 5.39 20.73
N ILE A 501 28.30 4.25 21.36
CA ILE A 501 27.50 3.86 22.51
C ILE A 501 28.04 4.62 23.75
N GLY A 502 27.13 5.12 24.57
CA GLY A 502 27.48 5.90 25.75
C GLY A 502 28.00 5.09 26.92
N PHE A 503 28.49 5.77 27.95
CA PHE A 503 28.97 5.15 29.19
C PHE A 503 27.92 5.24 30.29
N SER A 504 27.82 4.20 31.11
CA SER A 504 27.04 4.27 32.34
C SER A 504 27.75 5.17 33.38
N ASN A 505 27.04 6.18 33.86
CA ASN A 505 27.52 7.08 34.91
C ASN A 505 27.46 6.45 36.33
N ASN A 506 26.88 5.24 36.45
CA ASN A 506 26.60 4.62 37.75
C ASN A 506 27.69 3.64 38.23
N ASN A 507 28.69 3.36 37.40
CA ASN A 507 29.74 2.40 37.74
C ASN A 507 31.08 3.07 38.05
N THR A 508 31.71 2.66 39.15
CA THR A 508 32.99 3.16 39.63
C THR A 508 34.18 2.75 38.76
N ARG A 509 33.99 1.94 37.75
CA ARG A 509 35.03 1.45 36.82
C ARG A 509 34.70 1.94 35.42
N SER A 510 35.61 2.69 34.84
CA SER A 510 35.53 3.08 33.45
C SER A 510 35.94 1.93 32.53
N VAL A 511 35.19 1.72 31.47
CA VAL A 511 35.58 0.81 30.38
C VAL A 511 36.83 1.38 29.70
N PRO A 512 37.89 0.58 29.44
CA PRO A 512 39.04 1.04 28.67
C PRO A 512 38.63 1.58 27.29
N ALA A 513 39.26 2.66 26.85
CA ALA A 513 38.90 3.28 25.56
C ALA A 513 39.05 2.30 24.38
N THR A 514 40.03 1.40 24.43
CA THR A 514 40.19 0.36 23.39
C THR A 514 39.08 -0.66 23.39
N SER A 515 38.59 -1.06 24.57
CA SER A 515 37.44 -1.97 24.69
C SER A 515 36.16 -1.30 24.22
N MET A 516 35.96 -0.02 24.53
CA MET A 516 34.81 0.75 24.09
C MET A 516 34.80 0.93 22.57
N GLU A 517 35.96 1.13 21.94
CA GLU A 517 36.01 1.21 20.47
C GLU A 517 35.65 -0.14 19.81
N ILE A 518 36.02 -1.26 20.40
CA ILE A 518 35.60 -2.59 19.93
C ILE A 518 34.09 -2.73 20.06
N ILE A 519 33.50 -2.37 21.20
CA ILE A 519 32.05 -2.41 21.41
C ILE A 519 31.33 -1.53 20.38
N ASN A 520 31.82 -0.30 20.17
CA ASN A 520 31.26 0.58 19.14
C ASN A 520 31.34 -0.04 17.73
N SER A 521 32.48 -0.71 17.42
CA SER A 521 32.65 -1.36 16.12
C SER A 521 31.67 -2.53 15.93
N ILE A 522 31.35 -3.27 17.00
CA ILE A 522 30.34 -4.35 16.98
C ILE A 522 28.97 -3.79 16.53
N TYR A 523 28.53 -2.70 17.16
CA TYR A 523 27.26 -2.06 16.79
C TYR A 523 27.27 -1.42 15.39
N ARG A 524 28.40 -0.84 14.97
CA ARG A 524 28.54 -0.28 13.62
C ARG A 524 28.46 -1.36 12.53
N ASN A 525 29.02 -2.52 12.78
CA ASN A 525 28.97 -3.66 11.86
C ASN A 525 27.58 -4.33 11.82
N GLY A 526 26.75 -4.08 12.82
CA GLY A 526 25.48 -4.73 13.03
C GLY A 526 25.61 -6.03 13.82
N VAL A 527 24.88 -6.12 14.90
CA VAL A 527 24.97 -7.20 15.88
C VAL A 527 23.60 -7.78 16.21
N THR A 528 23.53 -9.11 16.32
CA THR A 528 22.35 -9.82 16.85
C THR A 528 22.57 -10.10 18.33
N ILE A 529 21.76 -9.51 19.18
CA ILE A 529 21.76 -9.65 20.62
C ILE A 529 20.77 -10.73 21.01
N TRP A 530 21.23 -11.84 21.53
CA TRP A 530 20.42 -12.98 21.96
C TRP A 530 20.13 -12.91 23.46
N HIS A 531 18.87 -13.26 23.84
CA HIS A 531 18.42 -13.27 25.23
C HIS A 531 18.63 -14.63 25.90
N ASN A 532 19.03 -15.66 25.14
CA ASN A 532 19.34 -16.99 25.68
C ASN A 532 20.40 -17.69 24.83
N HIS A 533 21.46 -18.15 25.50
CA HIS A 533 22.57 -18.86 24.88
C HIS A 533 22.15 -20.09 24.05
N SER A 534 21.15 -20.87 24.53
CA SER A 534 20.69 -22.08 23.82
C SER A 534 20.05 -21.79 22.47
N ASN A 535 19.59 -20.55 22.25
CA ASN A 535 18.88 -20.13 21.04
C ASN A 535 19.79 -19.53 19.97
N ILE A 536 21.04 -19.22 20.29
CA ILE A 536 21.98 -18.58 19.35
C ILE A 536 22.01 -19.33 18.02
N GLY A 537 21.76 -18.59 16.93
CA GLY A 537 21.74 -19.10 15.56
C GLY A 537 20.44 -19.78 15.12
N ASN A 538 19.46 -19.94 16.01
CA ASN A 538 18.16 -20.54 15.65
C ASN A 538 17.13 -19.47 15.24
N TYR A 539 17.23 -18.99 14.01
CA TYR A 539 16.30 -18.02 13.43
C TYR A 539 14.92 -18.60 13.03
N SER A 540 14.69 -19.90 13.26
CA SER A 540 13.36 -20.50 13.05
C SER A 540 12.35 -20.21 14.18
N LEU A 541 12.85 -19.71 15.31
CA LEU A 541 12.01 -19.32 16.44
C LEU A 541 11.09 -18.14 16.07
N ASN A 542 9.90 -18.12 16.65
CA ASN A 542 8.95 -17.04 16.43
C ASN A 542 9.31 -15.82 17.30
N ASN A 543 10.12 -14.93 16.77
CA ASN A 543 10.67 -13.76 17.47
C ASN A 543 9.65 -12.62 17.56
N THR A 544 8.63 -12.80 18.40
CA THR A 544 7.55 -11.84 18.59
C THR A 544 7.97 -10.61 19.39
N ILE A 545 7.18 -9.54 19.27
CA ILE A 545 7.34 -8.34 20.10
C ILE A 545 7.03 -8.69 21.56
N VAL A 546 7.90 -8.22 22.46
CA VAL A 546 7.64 -8.29 23.91
C VAL A 546 6.70 -7.14 24.30
N SER A 547 5.52 -7.51 24.81
CA SER A 547 4.48 -6.57 25.28
C SER A 547 4.87 -5.84 26.57
#